data_ce662f791f024381e0a1474e6d7d8aab
#
_entry.id   ce662f791f024381e0a1474e6d7d8aab
#
_cell.length_a   1.000
_cell.length_b   1.000
_cell.length_c   1.000
_cell.angle_alpha   90.00
_cell.angle_beta   90.00
_cell.angle_gamma   90.00
#
_symmetry.space_group_name_H-M   'P 1'
#
loop_
_entity.id
_entity.type
_entity.pdbx_description
1 polymer ?
#
loop_
_entity_poly.entity_id
_entity_poly.type
_entity_poly.pdbx_seq_one_letter_code
_entity_poly.pdbx_strand_id
1 'polypeptide(L)'
;ITCRDWSSDVCSSDLRGQELAARRGLILVDTKYEFGMCDGSIVVADEIHTPDSSRFWYADGYASRFSAGDTQKELDKETFRRWLVERGFSGDGEAPPIDDDVRVATALRYMEAYEAITGQEFTPICPDAQAASAAIALSMGAVFGTV
;
A
#
# COMPACT_ATOMS: atom_id res chain seq x y z
N ILE A 1 21.43 17.12 -13.77
CA ILE A 1 20.84 15.81 -13.40
C ILE A 1 20.33 15.20 -14.69
N THR A 2 21.00 14.18 -15.16
CA THR A 2 20.60 13.48 -16.38
C THR A 2 19.45 12.54 -16.05
N CYS A 3 18.38 12.50 -16.87
CA CYS A 3 17.23 11.58 -16.73
C CYS A 3 17.61 10.09 -16.65
N ARG A 4 18.85 9.74 -16.83
CA ARG A 4 19.35 8.37 -16.79
C ARG A 4 19.35 7.75 -15.39
N ASP A 5 19.61 8.54 -14.36
CA ASP A 5 19.78 8.00 -13.01
C ASP A 5 18.45 7.64 -12.36
N TRP A 6 17.43 8.46 -12.56
CA TRP A 6 16.08 8.22 -12.08
C TRP A 6 15.43 6.95 -12.66
N SER A 7 15.61 6.71 -13.96
CA SER A 7 15.01 5.55 -14.61
C SER A 7 15.64 4.23 -14.13
N SER A 8 16.91 4.25 -13.78
CA SER A 8 17.62 3.08 -13.22
C SER A 8 17.09 2.73 -11.84
N ASP A 9 16.91 3.72 -10.96
CA ASP A 9 16.44 3.50 -9.59
C ASP A 9 14.96 3.05 -9.55
N VAL A 10 14.10 3.63 -10.39
CA VAL A 10 12.70 3.18 -10.56
C VAL A 10 12.67 1.73 -11.04
N CYS A 11 13.41 1.37 -12.08
CA CYS A 11 13.48 0.00 -12.59
C CYS A 11 13.97 -0.99 -11.52
N SER A 12 15.00 -0.63 -10.77
CA SER A 12 15.55 -1.50 -9.73
C SER A 12 14.56 -1.71 -8.59
N SER A 13 13.86 -0.67 -8.19
CA SER A 13 12.83 -0.73 -7.15
C SER A 13 11.63 -1.56 -7.59
N ASP A 14 11.18 -1.40 -8.83
CA ASP A 14 10.06 -2.15 -9.39
C ASP A 14 10.39 -3.65 -9.51
N LEU A 15 11.54 -4.00 -10.07
CA LEU A 15 11.99 -5.39 -10.18
C LEU A 15 12.12 -6.03 -8.79
N ARG A 16 12.65 -5.30 -7.82
CA ARG A 16 12.74 -5.78 -6.44
C ARG A 16 11.37 -6.01 -5.81
N GLY A 17 10.43 -5.09 -6.04
CA GLY A 17 9.04 -5.22 -5.58
C GLY A 17 8.35 -6.45 -6.18
N GLN A 18 8.48 -6.64 -7.48
CA GLN A 18 7.94 -7.82 -8.18
C GLN A 18 8.52 -9.13 -7.64
N GLU A 19 9.85 -9.17 -7.42
CA GLU A 19 10.52 -10.35 -6.85
C GLU A 19 10.01 -10.69 -5.44
N LEU A 20 9.87 -9.68 -4.57
CA LEU A 20 9.36 -9.87 -3.21
C LEU A 20 7.90 -10.31 -3.20
N ALA A 21 7.05 -9.70 -4.03
CA ALA A 21 5.65 -10.08 -4.20
C ALA A 21 5.53 -11.53 -4.68
N ALA A 22 6.30 -11.91 -5.70
CA ALA A 22 6.27 -13.26 -6.25
C ALA A 22 6.63 -14.35 -5.22
N ARG A 23 7.56 -14.08 -4.32
CA ARG A 23 7.92 -14.98 -3.21
C ARG A 23 6.75 -15.23 -2.23
N ARG A 24 5.77 -14.33 -2.23
CA ARG A 24 4.56 -14.38 -1.40
C ARG A 24 3.32 -14.85 -2.17
N GLY A 25 3.49 -15.31 -3.42
CA GLY A 25 2.36 -15.69 -4.26
C GLY A 25 1.51 -14.50 -4.71
N LEU A 26 2.11 -13.31 -4.75
CA LEU A 26 1.48 -12.08 -5.18
C LEU A 26 2.07 -11.61 -6.51
N ILE A 27 1.28 -10.85 -7.26
CA ILE A 27 1.68 -10.11 -8.45
C ILE A 27 1.62 -8.62 -8.09
N LEU A 28 2.76 -7.93 -8.12
CA LEU A 28 2.80 -6.48 -8.08
C LEU A 28 2.40 -5.97 -9.47
N VAL A 29 1.21 -5.39 -9.57
CA VAL A 29 0.61 -4.98 -10.84
C VAL A 29 1.19 -3.65 -11.30
N ASP A 30 1.15 -2.68 -10.43
CA ASP A 30 1.76 -1.36 -10.59
C ASP A 30 2.06 -0.75 -9.23
N THR A 31 2.84 0.31 -9.25
CA THR A 31 3.24 1.03 -8.04
C THR A 31 3.60 2.48 -8.39
N LYS A 32 3.42 3.35 -7.42
CA LYS A 32 3.86 4.73 -7.47
C LYS A 32 5.14 4.87 -6.66
N TYR A 33 6.15 5.51 -7.23
CA TYR A 33 7.36 5.89 -6.52
C TYR A 33 7.50 7.41 -6.48
N GLU A 34 7.86 7.92 -5.33
CA GLU A 34 8.28 9.30 -5.17
C GLU A 34 9.74 9.34 -4.70
N PHE A 35 10.54 10.15 -5.39
CA PHE A 35 11.95 10.32 -5.06
C PHE A 35 12.26 11.79 -4.85
N GLY A 36 13.18 12.06 -3.95
CA GLY A 36 13.73 13.39 -3.70
C GLY A 36 15.26 13.40 -3.78
N MET A 37 15.83 14.60 -3.73
CA MET A 37 17.28 14.79 -3.60
C MET A 37 17.60 15.23 -2.17
N CYS A 38 18.51 14.51 -1.51
CA CYS A 38 19.04 14.88 -0.21
C CYS A 38 20.57 14.78 -0.24
N ASP A 39 21.26 15.87 0.01
CA ASP A 39 22.74 15.96 0.01
C ASP A 39 23.41 15.35 -1.24
N GLY A 40 22.80 15.59 -2.41
CA GLY A 40 23.30 15.09 -3.69
C GLY A 40 22.99 13.61 -3.99
N SER A 41 22.27 12.94 -3.10
CA SER A 41 21.84 11.55 -3.28
C SER A 41 20.34 11.48 -3.54
N ILE A 42 19.92 10.49 -4.36
CA ILE A 42 18.50 10.18 -4.56
C ILE A 42 18.01 9.38 -3.35
N VAL A 43 16.89 9.81 -2.78
CA VAL A 43 16.23 9.15 -1.66
C VAL A 43 14.78 8.88 -1.99
N VAL A 44 14.23 7.82 -1.44
CA VAL A 44 12.78 7.57 -1.48
C VAL A 44 12.09 8.60 -0.58
N ALA A 45 11.09 9.28 -1.11
CA ALA A 45 10.42 10.40 -0.42
C ALA A 45 9.05 10.01 0.17
N ASP A 46 8.50 8.89 -0.24
CA ASP A 46 7.18 8.40 0.19
C ASP A 46 7.20 6.88 0.30
N GLU A 47 6.08 6.32 0.73
CA GLU A 47 5.90 4.87 0.85
C GLU A 47 6.07 4.14 -0.48
N ILE A 48 6.62 2.92 -0.42
CA ILE A 48 6.75 2.03 -1.58
C ILE A 48 6.15 0.66 -1.27
N HIS A 49 5.53 0.04 -2.27
CA HIS A 49 4.98 -1.32 -2.22
C HIS A 49 3.96 -1.55 -1.11
N THR A 50 3.28 -0.50 -0.66
CA THR A 50 2.15 -0.61 0.27
C THR A 50 0.84 -0.79 -0.52
N PRO A 51 -0.24 -1.27 0.11
CA PRO A 51 -1.54 -1.35 -0.53
C PRO A 51 -2.13 0.00 -0.95
N ASP A 52 -1.55 1.10 -0.48
CA ASP A 52 -1.95 2.46 -0.83
C ASP A 52 -1.22 3.01 -2.04
N SER A 53 0.09 2.74 -2.16
CA SER A 53 0.93 3.14 -3.29
C SER A 53 0.93 2.16 -4.46
N SER A 54 0.45 0.93 -4.24
CA SER A 54 0.60 -0.19 -5.18
C SER A 54 -0.65 -1.03 -5.28
N ARG A 55 -0.84 -1.67 -6.45
CA ARG A 55 -1.85 -2.70 -6.63
C ARG A 55 -1.22 -4.08 -6.62
N PHE A 56 -1.85 -4.97 -5.86
CA PHE A 56 -1.44 -6.37 -5.78
C PHE A 56 -2.59 -7.29 -6.16
N TRP A 57 -2.27 -8.35 -6.89
CA TRP A 57 -3.17 -9.46 -7.15
C TRP A 57 -2.60 -10.74 -6.58
N TYR A 58 -3.47 -11.66 -6.20
CA TYR A 58 -3.06 -13.03 -5.90
C TYR A 58 -2.65 -13.75 -7.19
N ALA A 59 -1.47 -14.38 -7.19
CA ALA A 59 -0.99 -15.16 -8.32
C ALA A 59 -1.85 -16.43 -8.55
N ASP A 60 -2.39 -16.97 -7.45
CA ASP A 60 -3.30 -18.12 -7.53
C ASP A 60 -4.59 -17.77 -8.27
N GLY A 61 -4.88 -18.54 -9.29
CA GLY A 61 -6.03 -18.34 -10.16
C GLY A 61 -5.92 -17.17 -11.14
N TYR A 62 -4.80 -16.43 -11.18
CA TYR A 62 -4.61 -15.32 -12.12
C TYR A 62 -4.84 -15.71 -13.58
N ALA A 63 -4.15 -16.77 -14.04
CA ALA A 63 -4.21 -17.19 -15.43
C ALA A 63 -5.61 -17.61 -15.88
N SER A 64 -6.36 -18.31 -15.01
CA SER A 64 -7.72 -18.74 -15.31
C SER A 64 -8.69 -17.56 -15.39
N ARG A 65 -8.62 -16.63 -14.41
CA ARG A 65 -9.45 -15.42 -14.44
C ARG A 65 -9.11 -14.53 -15.64
N PHE A 66 -7.83 -14.37 -15.93
CA PHE A 66 -7.39 -13.59 -17.10
C PHE A 66 -7.94 -14.17 -18.40
N SER A 67 -7.87 -15.49 -18.58
CA SER A 67 -8.40 -16.19 -19.77
C SER A 67 -9.91 -16.10 -19.89
N ALA A 68 -10.62 -16.06 -18.76
CA ALA A 68 -12.08 -15.94 -18.70
C ALA A 68 -12.56 -14.47 -18.85
N GLY A 69 -11.67 -13.48 -18.75
CA GLY A 69 -12.03 -12.07 -18.71
C GLY A 69 -12.63 -11.65 -17.37
N ASP A 70 -12.41 -12.42 -16.31
CA ASP A 70 -12.91 -12.17 -14.99
C ASP A 70 -12.03 -11.17 -14.21
N THR A 71 -12.63 -10.52 -13.22
CA THR A 71 -11.92 -9.65 -12.29
C THR A 71 -10.88 -10.44 -11.47
N GLN A 72 -9.70 -9.88 -11.33
CA GLN A 72 -8.64 -10.49 -10.52
C GLN A 72 -8.95 -10.38 -9.02
N LYS A 73 -8.35 -11.28 -8.23
CA LYS A 73 -8.43 -11.19 -6.77
C LYS A 73 -7.44 -10.14 -6.29
N GLU A 74 -7.96 -8.97 -5.93
CA GLU A 74 -7.21 -7.79 -5.53
C GLU A 74 -6.87 -7.80 -4.04
N LEU A 75 -5.75 -7.19 -3.68
CA LEU A 75 -5.26 -7.03 -2.30
C LEU A 75 -4.80 -5.59 -2.07
N ASP A 76 -5.70 -4.63 -2.32
CA ASP A 76 -5.43 -3.20 -2.25
C ASP A 76 -6.69 -2.41 -1.89
N LYS A 77 -6.61 -1.08 -1.97
CA LYS A 77 -7.71 -0.16 -1.66
C LYS A 77 -8.78 -0.03 -2.74
N GLU A 78 -8.66 -0.72 -3.86
CA GLU A 78 -9.56 -0.52 -5.01
C GLU A 78 -11.02 -0.87 -4.69
N THR A 79 -11.25 -1.84 -3.80
CA THR A 79 -12.59 -2.17 -3.31
C THR A 79 -13.24 -1.00 -2.58
N PHE A 80 -12.48 -0.30 -1.71
CA PHE A 80 -12.98 0.88 -1.02
C PHE A 80 -13.18 2.06 -1.98
N ARG A 81 -12.26 2.25 -2.91
CA ARG A 81 -12.37 3.27 -3.95
C ARG A 81 -13.63 3.08 -4.80
N ARG A 82 -13.92 1.86 -5.26
CA ARG A 82 -15.16 1.54 -5.99
C ARG A 82 -16.40 1.85 -5.15
N TRP A 83 -16.40 1.52 -3.88
CA TRP A 83 -17.48 1.85 -2.95
C TRP A 83 -17.74 3.37 -2.89
N LEU A 84 -16.69 4.20 -2.88
CA LEU A 84 -16.80 5.66 -2.92
C LEU A 84 -17.38 6.15 -4.27
N VAL A 85 -16.84 5.62 -5.38
CA VAL A 85 -17.29 6.00 -6.74
C VAL A 85 -18.76 5.65 -6.96
N GLU A 86 -19.23 4.49 -6.50
CA GLU A 86 -20.64 4.08 -6.56
C GLU A 86 -21.56 5.04 -5.81
N ARG A 87 -21.03 5.79 -4.82
CA ARG A 87 -21.74 6.84 -4.08
C ARG A 87 -21.52 8.25 -4.62
N GLY A 88 -20.92 8.35 -5.82
CA GLY A 88 -20.71 9.62 -6.51
C GLY A 88 -19.52 10.42 -6.03
N PHE A 89 -18.62 9.84 -5.20
CA PHE A 89 -17.43 10.51 -4.71
C PHE A 89 -16.20 10.06 -5.47
N SER A 90 -15.53 11.00 -6.16
CA SER A 90 -14.32 10.77 -6.93
C SER A 90 -13.09 11.52 -6.42
N GLY A 91 -13.16 12.06 -5.21
CA GLY A 91 -12.08 12.79 -4.57
C GLY A 91 -12.39 14.28 -4.36
N ASP A 92 -13.40 14.82 -5.01
CA ASP A 92 -13.82 16.23 -4.90
C ASP A 92 -15.20 16.35 -4.25
N GLY A 93 -15.37 17.35 -3.39
CA GLY A 93 -16.63 17.63 -2.71
C GLY A 93 -16.76 16.95 -1.35
N GLU A 94 -17.98 16.83 -0.86
CA GLU A 94 -18.27 16.22 0.44
C GLU A 94 -18.24 14.70 0.35
N ALA A 95 -17.37 14.08 1.15
CA ALA A 95 -17.27 12.62 1.19
C ALA A 95 -18.52 11.99 1.82
N PRO A 96 -19.02 10.86 1.30
CA PRO A 96 -20.14 10.16 1.91
C PRO A 96 -19.76 9.64 3.31
N PRO A 97 -20.74 9.55 4.24
CA PRO A 97 -20.49 8.93 5.53
C PRO A 97 -20.09 7.47 5.35
N ILE A 98 -19.04 7.07 6.07
CA ILE A 98 -18.51 5.70 6.01
C ILE A 98 -19.10 4.91 7.17
N ASP A 99 -19.94 3.92 6.86
CA ASP A 99 -20.53 3.02 7.83
C ASP A 99 -19.48 2.14 8.51
N ASP A 100 -19.78 1.68 9.72
CA ASP A 100 -18.85 0.86 10.50
C ASP A 100 -18.51 -0.48 9.80
N ASP A 101 -19.47 -1.09 9.11
CA ASP A 101 -19.21 -2.30 8.33
C ASP A 101 -18.18 -2.09 7.23
N VAL A 102 -18.24 -0.93 6.55
CA VAL A 102 -17.24 -0.56 5.51
C VAL A 102 -15.89 -0.26 6.13
N ARG A 103 -15.84 0.39 7.29
CA ARG A 103 -14.60 0.63 8.04
C ARG A 103 -13.94 -0.68 8.45
N VAL A 104 -14.73 -1.60 9.03
CA VAL A 104 -14.24 -2.91 9.45
C VAL A 104 -13.73 -3.72 8.25
N ALA A 105 -14.51 -3.77 7.16
CA ALA A 105 -14.12 -4.48 5.95
C ALA A 105 -12.82 -3.92 5.35
N THR A 106 -12.67 -2.59 5.35
CA THR A 106 -11.44 -1.94 4.88
C THR A 106 -10.25 -2.26 5.79
N ALA A 107 -10.43 -2.17 7.11
CA ALA A 107 -9.37 -2.51 8.07
C ALA A 107 -8.90 -3.96 7.92
N LEU A 108 -9.84 -4.92 7.81
CA LEU A 108 -9.52 -6.32 7.57
C LEU A 108 -8.74 -6.54 6.27
N ARG A 109 -9.07 -5.77 5.22
CA ARG A 109 -8.32 -5.83 3.96
C ARG A 109 -6.88 -5.36 4.12
N TYR A 110 -6.63 -4.29 4.88
CA TYR A 110 -5.27 -3.81 5.15
C TYR A 110 -4.48 -4.79 6.04
N MET A 111 -5.13 -5.45 7.00
CA MET A 111 -4.50 -6.51 7.79
C MET A 111 -4.13 -7.71 6.90
N GLU A 112 -5.05 -8.17 6.04
CA GLU A 112 -4.78 -9.22 5.05
C GLU A 112 -3.60 -8.84 4.13
N ALA A 113 -3.56 -7.59 3.68
CA ALA A 113 -2.47 -7.10 2.84
C ALA A 113 -1.13 -7.09 3.60
N TYR A 114 -1.11 -6.64 4.84
CA TYR A 114 0.08 -6.68 5.68
C TYR A 114 0.61 -8.12 5.82
N GLU A 115 -0.25 -9.07 6.16
CA GLU A 115 0.12 -10.47 6.34
C GLU A 115 0.61 -11.11 5.03
N ALA A 116 -0.10 -10.86 3.92
CA ALA A 116 0.26 -11.39 2.62
C ALA A 116 1.61 -10.86 2.12
N ILE A 117 1.85 -9.56 2.25
CA ILE A 117 3.08 -8.91 1.76
C ILE A 117 4.28 -9.24 2.65
N THR A 118 4.11 -9.13 3.97
CA THR A 118 5.21 -9.35 4.92
C THR A 118 5.43 -10.81 5.28
N GLY A 119 4.36 -11.62 5.24
CA GLY A 119 4.33 -12.99 5.75
C GLY A 119 4.36 -13.05 7.28
N GLN A 120 4.00 -11.98 7.94
CA GLN A 120 3.91 -11.88 9.40
C GLN A 120 2.44 -11.76 9.81
N GLU A 121 2.05 -12.40 10.88
CA GLU A 121 0.73 -12.24 11.47
C GLU A 121 0.55 -10.82 11.99
N PHE A 122 -0.59 -10.20 11.68
CA PHE A 122 -0.91 -8.88 12.18
C PHE A 122 -1.31 -8.94 13.65
N THR A 123 -0.54 -8.29 14.50
CA THR A 123 -0.85 -8.13 15.92
C THR A 123 -1.09 -6.66 16.24
N PRO A 124 -2.29 -6.28 16.70
CA PRO A 124 -2.56 -4.91 17.12
C PRO A 124 -1.60 -4.50 18.25
N ILE A 125 -0.86 -3.40 18.04
CA ILE A 125 0.09 -2.89 19.03
C ILE A 125 -0.63 -2.12 20.14
N CYS A 126 -1.77 -1.52 19.81
CA CYS A 126 -2.47 -0.60 20.68
C CYS A 126 -3.95 -0.94 20.82
N PRO A 127 -4.52 -0.90 22.03
CA PRO A 127 -5.93 -1.23 22.26
C PRO A 127 -6.90 -0.13 21.78
N ASP A 128 -6.43 1.10 21.63
CA ASP A 128 -7.25 2.25 21.26
C ASP A 128 -6.43 3.34 20.54
N ALA A 129 -7.12 4.34 19.99
CA ALA A 129 -6.50 5.43 19.23
C ALA A 129 -5.55 6.31 20.08
N GLN A 130 -5.80 6.45 21.38
CA GLN A 130 -4.94 7.25 22.26
C GLN A 130 -3.63 6.53 22.51
N ALA A 131 -3.67 5.23 22.79
CA ALA A 131 -2.48 4.39 22.93
C ALA A 131 -1.68 4.32 21.61
N ALA A 132 -2.36 4.25 20.47
CA ALA A 132 -1.72 4.30 19.15
C ALA A 132 -0.98 5.62 18.94
N SER A 133 -1.62 6.76 19.20
CA SER A 133 -0.99 8.08 19.10
C SER A 133 0.23 8.22 20.01
N ALA A 134 0.17 7.72 21.22
CA ALA A 134 1.29 7.74 22.16
C ALA A 134 2.46 6.87 21.66
N ALA A 135 2.18 5.68 21.14
CA ALA A 135 3.20 4.80 20.58
C ALA A 135 3.89 5.40 19.35
N ILE A 136 3.13 6.04 18.47
CA ILE A 136 3.66 6.75 17.29
C ILE A 136 4.58 7.90 17.75
N ALA A 137 4.14 8.73 18.70
CA ALA A 137 4.93 9.85 19.23
C ALA A 137 6.25 9.38 19.84
N LEU A 138 6.24 8.28 20.61
CA LEU A 138 7.44 7.67 21.18
C LEU A 138 8.40 7.16 20.10
N SER A 139 7.87 6.49 19.08
CA SER A 139 8.67 5.97 17.96
C SER A 139 9.31 7.11 17.16
N MET A 140 8.56 8.18 16.89
CA MET A 140 9.09 9.37 16.21
C MET A 140 10.16 10.07 17.04
N GLY A 141 9.96 10.22 18.35
CA GLY A 141 10.96 10.79 19.26
C GLY A 141 12.26 9.97 19.28
N ALA A 142 12.17 8.65 19.19
CA ALA A 142 13.35 7.77 19.14
C ALA A 142 14.13 7.89 17.82
N VAL A 143 13.44 8.16 16.68
CA VAL A 143 14.06 8.27 15.36
C VAL A 143 14.61 9.68 15.08
N PHE A 144 13.86 10.73 15.46
CA PHE A 144 14.20 12.11 15.11
C PHE A 144 14.81 12.91 16.26
N GLY A 145 14.90 12.33 17.46
CA GLY A 145 15.32 13.04 18.66
C GLY A 145 14.22 13.95 19.22
N THR A 146 14.31 14.30 20.47
CA THR A 146 13.49 15.38 21.04
C THR A 146 13.98 16.71 20.51
N VAL A 147 13.15 17.40 19.71
CA VAL A 147 13.35 18.80 19.33
C VAL A 147 13.27 19.68 20.56
#